data_d89aa95e1341219d1b5ecff5e22e648e
#
_entry.id   d89aa95e1341219d1b5ecff5e22e648e
#
_cell.length_a   1.000
_cell.length_b   1.000
_cell.length_c   1.000
_cell.angle_alpha   90.00
_cell.angle_beta   90.00
_cell.angle_gamma   90.00
#
_symmetry.space_group_name_H-M   'P 1'
#
loop_
_entity.id
_entity.type
_entity.pdbx_description
1 polymer ?
#
loop_
_entity_poly.entity_id
_entity_poly.type
_entity_poly.pdbx_seq_one_letter_code
_entity_poly.pdbx_strand_id
1 'polypeptide(L)'
;MLELLETPATPLADALDRLEQAVSPLVGIVRTAPAIMVAADEARLHAFACHVASAERTTGAATVDYAGSAHVDGGRARAASIGEAIERYSATFVPARPRATSATELGPLVVPPESFALFHERQHVPGFPFARFTPSTRLSFVKGFSLADGRPAFLPAQLVYLHYARSEPPIGYPTSNGLACGPTLAEAVLAALLEVVERDAMMIVWANRLSPPQLTWRDDPTVRAVDDRAFASTGLEYTAIDVGAFFGVPAAIGVVHGADGDPAAVGIGAGCAPRIGDAWRTSIAEAFAVHRWLRGLLAATRAPLERVEDVRTLEDHTLFHGTRDRAGGLAFLEASGDERSTADVPRVPGGTPGEIVAEIVRRLGEQGVSAYAVDVTSPDVDELGLKVARVVTPQLCALDVFGGAPYRGGERLYRAAFEAGLLDRPLTYDELNPLPHPYP
;
A
#
# COMPACT_ATOMS: atom_id res chain seq x y z
N MET A 1 23.02 1.09 -7.53
CA MET A 1 22.76 2.13 -6.50
C MET A 1 23.13 3.53 -6.97
N LEU A 2 24.38 3.82 -7.44
CA LEU A 2 24.72 5.15 -7.95
C LEU A 2 23.79 5.58 -9.09
N GLU A 3 23.46 4.68 -10.01
CA GLU A 3 22.53 4.94 -11.11
C GLU A 3 21.11 5.29 -10.66
N LEU A 4 20.65 4.71 -9.53
CA LEU A 4 19.36 5.05 -8.90
C LEU A 4 19.37 6.48 -8.32
N LEU A 5 20.50 6.95 -7.76
CA LEU A 5 20.58 8.24 -7.07
C LEU A 5 20.56 9.43 -8.02
N GLU A 6 21.10 9.28 -9.23
CA GLU A 6 21.33 10.39 -10.17
C GLU A 6 20.19 10.55 -11.20
N THR A 7 19.26 9.60 -11.28
CA THR A 7 18.17 9.66 -12.27
C THR A 7 17.16 10.75 -11.88
N PRO A 8 16.96 11.79 -12.71
CA PRO A 8 15.93 12.79 -12.45
C PRO A 8 14.53 12.19 -12.59
N ALA A 9 13.55 12.85 -11.96
CA ALA A 9 12.15 12.46 -12.12
C ALA A 9 11.70 12.65 -13.58
N THR A 10 10.97 11.67 -14.10
CA THR A 10 10.41 11.71 -15.45
C THR A 10 9.23 12.69 -15.51
N PRO A 11 9.17 13.62 -16.48
CA PRO A 11 7.99 14.44 -16.68
C PRO A 11 6.72 13.59 -16.88
N LEU A 12 5.58 14.02 -16.33
CA LEU A 12 4.33 13.26 -16.39
C LEU A 12 3.90 12.97 -17.84
N ALA A 13 4.13 13.89 -18.77
CA ALA A 13 3.79 13.67 -20.17
C ALA A 13 4.57 12.50 -20.79
N ASP A 14 5.90 12.45 -20.53
CA ASP A 14 6.77 11.39 -21.04
C ASP A 14 6.44 10.02 -20.38
N ALA A 15 6.06 10.05 -19.10
CA ALA A 15 5.59 8.86 -18.41
C ALA A 15 4.27 8.33 -19.00
N LEU A 16 3.31 9.24 -19.25
CA LEU A 16 2.05 8.90 -19.89
C LEU A 16 2.24 8.32 -21.29
N ASP A 17 3.11 8.91 -22.10
CA ASP A 17 3.39 8.43 -23.47
C ASP A 17 3.89 6.98 -23.47
N ARG A 18 4.70 6.59 -22.47
CA ARG A 18 5.15 5.20 -22.30
C ARG A 18 4.02 4.27 -21.82
N LEU A 19 3.26 4.72 -20.82
CA LEU A 19 2.14 3.96 -20.25
C LEU A 19 1.03 3.70 -21.28
N GLU A 20 0.72 4.67 -22.12
CA GLU A 20 -0.29 4.55 -23.19
C GLU A 20 0.07 3.49 -24.24
N GLN A 21 1.34 3.19 -24.46
CA GLN A 21 1.77 2.13 -25.36
C GLN A 21 1.35 0.73 -24.85
N ALA A 22 1.13 0.58 -23.55
CA ALA A 22 0.60 -0.65 -22.97
C ALA A 22 -0.90 -0.83 -23.20
N VAL A 23 -1.63 0.21 -23.66
CA VAL A 23 -3.09 0.20 -23.80
C VAL A 23 -3.47 -0.17 -25.23
N SER A 24 -4.01 -1.35 -25.42
CA SER A 24 -4.57 -1.80 -26.71
C SER A 24 -5.59 -2.91 -26.52
N PRO A 25 -6.77 -2.84 -27.12
CA PRO A 25 -7.79 -3.88 -27.02
C PRO A 25 -7.36 -5.21 -27.67
N LEU A 26 -6.37 -5.18 -28.55
CA LEU A 26 -5.92 -6.36 -29.30
C LEU A 26 -4.68 -7.00 -28.72
N VAL A 27 -3.67 -6.20 -28.38
CA VAL A 27 -2.34 -6.69 -27.99
C VAL A 27 -1.79 -6.05 -26.70
N GLY A 28 -2.52 -5.15 -26.06
CA GLY A 28 -2.06 -4.43 -24.88
C GLY A 28 -2.10 -5.28 -23.61
N ILE A 29 -1.19 -4.97 -22.69
CA ILE A 29 -1.23 -5.42 -21.28
C ILE A 29 -2.52 -4.90 -20.64
N VAL A 30 -2.90 -3.67 -20.97
CA VAL A 30 -4.16 -3.04 -20.60
C VAL A 30 -5.07 -3.03 -21.81
N ARG A 31 -6.20 -3.73 -21.73
CA ARG A 31 -7.17 -3.80 -22.86
C ARG A 31 -7.92 -2.50 -23.06
N THR A 32 -8.36 -1.90 -21.96
CA THR A 32 -9.09 -0.62 -21.95
C THR A 32 -8.84 0.11 -20.66
N ALA A 33 -8.88 1.43 -20.69
CA ALA A 33 -8.75 2.30 -19.54
C ALA A 33 -9.82 3.42 -19.58
N PRO A 34 -11.13 3.07 -19.50
CA PRO A 34 -12.20 4.06 -19.54
C PRO A 34 -12.17 4.98 -18.30
N ALA A 35 -12.56 6.25 -18.52
CA ALA A 35 -12.86 7.14 -17.43
C ALA A 35 -14.15 6.70 -16.73
N ILE A 36 -14.16 6.77 -15.42
CA ILE A 36 -15.34 6.56 -14.61
C ILE A 36 -16.05 7.90 -14.47
N MET A 37 -17.34 7.93 -14.81
CA MET A 37 -18.16 9.13 -14.64
C MET A 37 -18.40 9.38 -13.15
N VAL A 38 -18.12 10.60 -12.71
CA VAL A 38 -18.36 11.08 -11.35
C VAL A 38 -19.66 11.89 -11.36
N ALA A 39 -20.54 11.67 -10.40
CA ALA A 39 -21.78 12.41 -10.27
C ALA A 39 -21.52 13.87 -9.82
N ALA A 40 -22.50 14.76 -10.03
CA ALA A 40 -22.31 16.19 -9.79
C ALA A 40 -22.16 16.55 -8.29
N ASP A 41 -22.66 15.69 -7.41
CA ASP A 41 -22.61 15.78 -5.95
C ASP A 41 -21.41 15.03 -5.32
N GLU A 42 -20.60 14.34 -6.15
CA GLU A 42 -19.39 13.65 -5.69
C GLU A 42 -18.15 14.55 -5.77
N ALA A 43 -17.08 14.12 -5.11
CA ALA A 43 -15.77 14.79 -5.19
C ALA A 43 -15.31 14.88 -6.65
N ARG A 44 -14.80 16.05 -7.05
CA ARG A 44 -14.37 16.32 -8.43
C ARG A 44 -13.05 15.65 -8.74
N LEU A 45 -13.07 14.33 -8.79
CA LEU A 45 -11.94 13.49 -9.10
C LEU A 45 -12.02 12.99 -10.56
N HIS A 46 -10.87 12.89 -11.21
CA HIS A 46 -10.71 12.06 -12.38
C HIS A 46 -10.46 10.63 -11.92
N ALA A 47 -11.23 9.68 -12.41
CA ALA A 47 -11.09 8.28 -12.07
C ALA A 47 -11.07 7.43 -13.34
N PHE A 48 -10.23 6.39 -13.34
CA PHE A 48 -10.11 5.45 -14.45
C PHE A 48 -10.16 4.03 -13.89
N ALA A 49 -10.74 3.12 -14.69
CA ALA A 49 -10.70 1.69 -14.43
C ALA A 49 -10.04 0.98 -15.62
N CYS A 50 -8.97 0.25 -15.35
CA CYS A 50 -8.25 -0.51 -16.37
C CYS A 50 -8.71 -1.96 -16.37
N HIS A 51 -8.98 -2.50 -17.56
CA HIS A 51 -9.10 -3.93 -17.81
C HIS A 51 -7.73 -4.49 -18.16
N VAL A 52 -7.22 -5.39 -17.33
CA VAL A 52 -5.92 -6.05 -17.52
C VAL A 52 -6.08 -7.25 -18.46
N ALA A 53 -5.13 -7.48 -19.34
CA ALA A 53 -5.10 -8.67 -20.17
C ALA A 53 -4.76 -9.90 -19.31
N SER A 54 -5.48 -11.00 -19.52
CA SER A 54 -5.14 -12.26 -18.83
C SER A 54 -3.82 -12.80 -19.34
N ALA A 55 -2.85 -12.93 -18.47
CA ALA A 55 -1.55 -13.54 -18.73
C ALA A 55 -1.49 -15.02 -18.32
N GLU A 56 -2.59 -15.61 -17.87
CA GLU A 56 -2.63 -16.97 -17.31
C GLU A 56 -2.05 -18.02 -18.25
N ARG A 57 -2.27 -17.88 -19.55
CA ARG A 57 -1.74 -18.82 -20.55
C ARG A 57 -0.21 -18.75 -20.69
N THR A 58 0.39 -17.61 -20.41
CA THR A 58 1.84 -17.37 -20.54
C THR A 58 2.58 -17.50 -19.24
N THR A 59 2.00 -17.01 -18.16
CA THR A 59 2.63 -17.03 -16.83
C THR A 59 2.23 -18.25 -16.00
N GLY A 60 1.10 -18.87 -16.31
CA GLY A 60 0.52 -19.96 -15.50
C GLY A 60 -0.09 -19.49 -14.19
N ALA A 61 -0.26 -18.16 -14.01
CA ALA A 61 -0.88 -17.53 -12.86
C ALA A 61 -2.04 -16.64 -13.32
N ALA A 62 -3.14 -16.67 -12.57
CA ALA A 62 -4.26 -15.75 -12.80
C ALA A 62 -3.78 -14.31 -12.61
N THR A 63 -4.21 -13.43 -13.51
CA THR A 63 -4.00 -11.98 -13.37
C THR A 63 -5.22 -11.34 -12.74
N VAL A 64 -5.03 -10.22 -12.04
CA VAL A 64 -6.14 -9.40 -11.56
C VAL A 64 -6.79 -8.74 -12.79
N ASP A 65 -8.11 -8.90 -12.95
CA ASP A 65 -8.81 -8.42 -14.14
C ASP A 65 -8.94 -6.89 -14.22
N TYR A 66 -8.86 -6.22 -13.07
CA TYR A 66 -9.11 -4.78 -12.95
C TYR A 66 -8.05 -4.09 -12.10
N ALA A 67 -7.75 -2.86 -12.48
CA ALA A 67 -6.99 -1.89 -11.69
C ALA A 67 -7.67 -0.52 -11.84
N GLY A 68 -7.49 0.37 -10.89
CA GLY A 68 -8.11 1.68 -11.01
C GLY A 68 -7.58 2.68 -10.00
N SER A 69 -7.60 3.95 -10.36
CA SER A 69 -7.16 5.03 -9.52
C SER A 69 -8.01 6.28 -9.71
N ALA A 70 -8.06 7.11 -8.70
CA ALA A 70 -8.70 8.42 -8.73
C ALA A 70 -7.75 9.50 -8.24
N HIS A 71 -7.75 10.65 -8.90
CA HIS A 71 -6.90 11.78 -8.53
C HIS A 71 -7.52 13.11 -8.97
N VAL A 72 -7.15 14.21 -8.34
CA VAL A 72 -7.60 15.58 -8.71
C VAL A 72 -7.03 16.05 -10.06
N ASP A 73 -5.98 15.43 -10.54
CA ASP A 73 -5.35 15.64 -11.85
C ASP A 73 -5.60 14.44 -12.76
N GLY A 74 -6.18 14.68 -13.95
CA GLY A 74 -6.59 13.62 -14.87
C GLY A 74 -5.42 12.83 -15.44
N GLY A 75 -4.31 13.49 -15.74
CA GLY A 75 -3.10 12.82 -16.23
C GLY A 75 -2.52 11.87 -15.17
N ARG A 76 -2.45 12.32 -13.92
CA ARG A 76 -2.00 11.49 -12.80
C ARG A 76 -2.94 10.32 -12.52
N ALA A 77 -4.26 10.55 -12.53
CA ALA A 77 -5.24 9.49 -12.36
C ALA A 77 -5.09 8.39 -13.43
N ARG A 78 -4.92 8.82 -14.68
CA ARG A 78 -4.73 7.89 -15.79
C ARG A 78 -3.39 7.13 -15.70
N ALA A 79 -2.30 7.85 -15.40
CA ALA A 79 -0.99 7.24 -15.22
C ALA A 79 -0.99 6.22 -14.07
N ALA A 80 -1.59 6.55 -12.93
CA ALA A 80 -1.69 5.66 -11.79
C ALA A 80 -2.52 4.41 -12.11
N SER A 81 -3.67 4.56 -12.79
CA SER A 81 -4.53 3.42 -13.17
C SER A 81 -3.84 2.45 -14.12
N ILE A 82 -3.16 2.97 -15.16
CA ILE A 82 -2.41 2.13 -16.12
C ILE A 82 -1.19 1.53 -15.43
N GLY A 83 -0.46 2.31 -14.62
CA GLY A 83 0.70 1.85 -13.86
C GLY A 83 0.36 0.70 -12.92
N GLU A 84 -0.74 0.78 -12.18
CA GLU A 84 -1.23 -0.29 -11.31
C GLU A 84 -1.58 -1.57 -12.09
N ALA A 85 -2.20 -1.43 -13.26
CA ALA A 85 -2.50 -2.57 -14.13
C ALA A 85 -1.22 -3.27 -14.60
N ILE A 86 -0.20 -2.50 -15.03
CA ILE A 86 1.12 -3.00 -15.45
C ILE A 86 1.87 -3.64 -14.28
N GLU A 87 1.84 -3.01 -13.11
CA GLU A 87 2.42 -3.53 -11.87
C GLU A 87 1.88 -4.93 -11.55
N ARG A 88 0.56 -5.06 -11.48
CA ARG A 88 -0.09 -6.35 -11.17
C ARG A 88 0.18 -7.41 -12.23
N TYR A 89 0.20 -7.02 -13.51
CA TYR A 89 0.57 -7.91 -14.62
C TYR A 89 2.01 -8.39 -14.49
N SER A 90 2.96 -7.47 -14.39
CA SER A 90 4.40 -7.78 -14.35
C SER A 90 4.78 -8.64 -13.15
N ALA A 91 4.17 -8.35 -11.99
CA ALA A 91 4.44 -9.10 -10.75
C ALA A 91 3.92 -10.56 -10.76
N THR A 92 3.14 -10.97 -11.76
CA THR A 92 2.76 -12.38 -11.96
C THR A 92 3.80 -13.16 -12.78
N PHE A 93 4.70 -12.46 -13.46
CA PHE A 93 5.74 -13.08 -14.29
C PHE A 93 6.95 -13.48 -13.44
N VAL A 94 7.20 -14.78 -13.33
CA VAL A 94 8.38 -15.33 -12.65
C VAL A 94 9.38 -15.82 -13.70
N PRO A 95 10.46 -15.06 -13.98
CA PRO A 95 11.35 -15.32 -15.14
C PRO A 95 12.13 -16.65 -15.05
N ALA A 96 12.41 -17.12 -13.86
CA ALA A 96 13.06 -18.40 -13.62
C ALA A 96 12.25 -19.21 -12.61
N ARG A 97 12.26 -20.53 -12.75
CA ARG A 97 11.69 -21.44 -11.74
C ARG A 97 12.78 -21.80 -10.73
N PRO A 98 12.99 -21.01 -9.66
CA PRO A 98 14.00 -21.33 -8.67
C PRO A 98 13.60 -22.65 -8.00
N ARG A 99 14.61 -23.46 -7.66
CA ARG A 99 14.38 -24.69 -6.89
C ARG A 99 14.15 -24.33 -5.44
N ALA A 100 13.20 -25.03 -4.80
CA ALA A 100 12.98 -24.88 -3.38
C ALA A 100 14.25 -25.30 -2.60
N THR A 101 14.73 -24.37 -1.77
CA THR A 101 15.90 -24.54 -0.91
C THR A 101 15.60 -23.92 0.45
N SER A 102 16.52 -23.94 1.39
CA SER A 102 16.37 -23.30 2.69
C SER A 102 17.33 -22.12 2.85
N ALA A 103 17.03 -21.22 3.77
CA ALA A 103 17.93 -20.11 4.09
C ALA A 103 19.30 -20.64 4.59
N THR A 104 19.30 -21.74 5.33
CA THR A 104 20.52 -22.40 5.80
C THR A 104 21.39 -22.90 4.64
N GLU A 105 20.79 -23.45 3.58
CA GLU A 105 21.52 -23.94 2.40
C GLU A 105 22.06 -22.80 1.53
N LEU A 106 21.32 -21.68 1.40
CA LEU A 106 21.73 -20.52 0.61
C LEU A 106 22.79 -19.64 1.30
N GLY A 107 22.85 -19.68 2.64
CA GLY A 107 23.86 -18.96 3.42
C GLY A 107 23.54 -17.48 3.67
N PRO A 108 24.56 -16.66 3.94
CA PRO A 108 24.39 -15.34 4.58
C PRO A 108 23.80 -14.23 3.70
N LEU A 109 23.58 -14.49 2.42
CA LEU A 109 22.93 -13.54 1.52
C LEU A 109 21.39 -13.59 1.61
N VAL A 110 20.84 -14.57 2.32
CA VAL A 110 19.39 -14.64 2.55
C VAL A 110 19.00 -13.65 3.64
N VAL A 111 17.94 -12.90 3.38
CA VAL A 111 17.32 -12.06 4.43
C VAL A 111 16.80 -12.99 5.54
N PRO A 112 17.22 -12.79 6.80
CA PRO A 112 16.92 -13.71 7.89
C PRO A 112 15.40 -13.94 8.05
N PRO A 113 14.93 -15.21 8.06
CA PRO A 113 13.51 -15.52 8.22
C PRO A 113 12.86 -14.89 9.46
N GLU A 114 13.59 -14.83 10.56
CA GLU A 114 13.16 -14.26 11.84
C GLU A 114 12.97 -12.75 11.82
N SER A 115 13.49 -12.06 10.79
CA SER A 115 13.28 -10.61 10.64
C SER A 115 11.91 -10.25 10.07
N PHE A 116 11.20 -11.22 9.48
CA PHE A 116 9.92 -10.93 8.83
C PHE A 116 8.77 -10.84 9.82
N ALA A 117 8.09 -9.69 9.82
CA ALA A 117 6.92 -9.39 10.65
C ALA A 117 5.65 -10.10 10.13
N LEU A 118 5.62 -11.43 10.16
CA LEU A 118 4.50 -12.23 9.65
C LEU A 118 3.50 -12.58 10.77
N PHE A 119 3.54 -13.81 11.26
CA PHE A 119 2.57 -14.32 12.23
C PHE A 119 3.19 -14.55 13.61
N HIS A 120 2.44 -14.22 14.65
CA HIS A 120 2.88 -14.45 16.02
C HIS A 120 2.80 -15.93 16.38
N GLU A 121 3.70 -16.40 17.28
CA GLU A 121 3.75 -17.80 17.73
C GLU A 121 2.40 -18.35 18.21
N ARG A 122 1.59 -17.54 18.89
CA ARG A 122 0.26 -17.91 19.40
C ARG A 122 -0.76 -18.20 18.30
N GLN A 123 -0.52 -17.79 17.05
CA GLN A 123 -1.41 -18.03 15.91
C GLN A 123 -1.17 -19.42 15.29
N HIS A 124 0.00 -20.01 15.47
CA HIS A 124 0.35 -21.29 14.89
C HIS A 124 -0.27 -22.47 15.65
N VAL A 125 -1.59 -22.52 15.66
CA VAL A 125 -2.41 -23.61 16.21
C VAL A 125 -2.84 -24.58 15.10
N PRO A 126 -3.33 -25.80 15.43
CA PRO A 126 -3.87 -26.72 14.42
C PRO A 126 -4.95 -26.06 13.56
N GLY A 127 -4.78 -26.13 12.22
CA GLY A 127 -5.69 -25.50 11.25
C GLY A 127 -5.31 -24.07 10.83
N PHE A 128 -4.26 -23.48 11.39
CA PHE A 128 -3.77 -22.18 10.94
C PHE A 128 -3.24 -22.29 9.49
N PRO A 129 -3.61 -21.36 8.58
CA PRO A 129 -3.37 -21.55 7.14
C PRO A 129 -1.91 -21.35 6.70
N PHE A 130 -1.07 -20.75 7.54
CA PHE A 130 0.31 -20.39 7.18
C PHE A 130 1.33 -21.19 7.98
N ALA A 131 2.43 -21.55 7.30
CA ALA A 131 3.56 -22.19 7.92
C ALA A 131 4.47 -21.19 8.65
N ARG A 132 5.23 -21.66 9.64
CA ARG A 132 6.32 -20.89 10.24
C ARG A 132 7.42 -20.69 9.23
N PHE A 133 7.89 -19.45 9.11
CA PHE A 133 9.06 -19.17 8.29
C PHE A 133 10.31 -19.25 9.18
N THR A 134 11.11 -20.29 8.96
CA THR A 134 12.32 -20.60 9.72
C THR A 134 13.52 -20.79 8.78
N PRO A 135 14.76 -20.77 9.26
CA PRO A 135 15.94 -21.01 8.43
C PRO A 135 15.93 -22.36 7.68
N SER A 136 15.18 -23.34 8.17
CA SER A 136 15.02 -24.67 7.54
C SER A 136 13.81 -24.79 6.60
N THR A 137 12.93 -23.79 6.57
CA THR A 137 11.75 -23.79 5.70
C THR A 137 12.19 -23.79 4.24
N ARG A 138 11.72 -24.78 3.48
CA ARG A 138 12.08 -24.93 2.05
C ARG A 138 11.14 -24.11 1.18
N LEU A 139 11.69 -23.08 0.56
CA LEU A 139 11.00 -22.13 -0.31
C LEU A 139 11.84 -21.82 -1.53
N SER A 140 11.24 -21.26 -2.55
CA SER A 140 11.97 -20.57 -3.61
C SER A 140 12.39 -19.18 -3.17
N PHE A 141 13.62 -18.81 -3.48
CA PHE A 141 14.17 -17.48 -3.22
C PHE A 141 14.52 -16.78 -4.52
N VAL A 142 14.36 -15.47 -4.54
CA VAL A 142 14.72 -14.61 -5.66
C VAL A 142 15.78 -13.61 -5.24
N LYS A 143 16.61 -13.23 -6.19
CA LYS A 143 17.67 -12.26 -5.97
C LYS A 143 17.12 -10.86 -6.06
N GLY A 144 17.37 -10.08 -5.03
CA GLY A 144 17.19 -8.64 -4.97
C GLY A 144 18.45 -7.96 -4.49
N PHE A 145 18.34 -6.74 -4.00
CA PHE A 145 19.44 -5.97 -3.44
C PHE A 145 18.99 -5.10 -2.26
N SER A 146 19.90 -4.88 -1.34
CA SER A 146 19.71 -3.96 -0.22
C SER A 146 19.69 -2.51 -0.73
N LEU A 147 18.70 -1.74 -0.32
CA LEU A 147 18.60 -0.31 -0.67
C LEU A 147 19.61 0.54 0.11
N ALA A 148 20.16 0.04 1.23
CA ALA A 148 21.14 0.74 2.02
C ALA A 148 22.54 0.76 1.38
N ASP A 149 22.97 -0.37 0.80
CA ASP A 149 24.35 -0.53 0.32
C ASP A 149 24.49 -1.19 -1.06
N GLY A 150 23.38 -1.59 -1.69
CA GLY A 150 23.34 -2.23 -3.01
C GLY A 150 23.80 -3.69 -3.03
N ARG A 151 24.07 -4.30 -1.86
CA ARG A 151 24.50 -5.68 -1.80
C ARG A 151 23.39 -6.63 -2.22
N PRO A 152 23.73 -7.75 -2.91
CA PRO A 152 22.76 -8.78 -3.24
C PRO A 152 22.10 -9.35 -1.99
N ALA A 153 20.80 -9.62 -2.09
CA ALA A 153 20.03 -10.30 -1.04
C ALA A 153 19.07 -11.30 -1.68
N PHE A 154 18.80 -12.41 -0.99
CA PHE A 154 17.79 -13.37 -1.40
C PHE A 154 16.54 -13.24 -0.53
N LEU A 155 15.38 -13.15 -1.20
CA LEU A 155 14.07 -12.98 -0.58
C LEU A 155 13.13 -14.13 -0.98
N PRO A 156 12.17 -14.53 -0.11
CA PRO A 156 11.18 -15.54 -0.46
C PRO A 156 10.33 -15.08 -1.66
N ALA A 157 10.28 -15.91 -2.71
CA ALA A 157 9.53 -15.59 -3.92
C ALA A 157 8.02 -15.34 -3.66
N GLN A 158 7.45 -16.01 -2.65
CA GLN A 158 6.07 -15.84 -2.23
C GLN A 158 5.75 -14.41 -1.71
N LEU A 159 6.74 -13.69 -1.17
CA LEU A 159 6.59 -12.32 -0.69
C LEU A 159 7.00 -11.27 -1.74
N VAL A 160 7.44 -11.73 -2.92
CA VAL A 160 7.87 -10.87 -4.03
C VAL A 160 6.86 -10.86 -5.16
N TYR A 161 6.40 -12.02 -5.62
CA TYR A 161 5.50 -12.15 -6.77
C TYR A 161 4.04 -12.30 -6.35
N LEU A 162 3.15 -11.75 -7.15
CA LEU A 162 1.70 -12.00 -7.02
C LEU A 162 1.36 -13.40 -7.56
N HIS A 163 0.34 -14.01 -6.95
CA HIS A 163 -0.18 -15.32 -7.38
C HIS A 163 0.89 -16.40 -7.55
N TYR A 164 1.92 -16.36 -6.72
CA TYR A 164 3.00 -17.34 -6.73
C TYR A 164 2.49 -18.73 -6.31
N ALA A 165 1.95 -19.47 -7.30
CA ALA A 165 1.41 -20.81 -7.08
C ALA A 165 2.51 -21.86 -7.11
N ARG A 166 2.88 -22.41 -5.96
CA ARG A 166 3.84 -23.50 -5.82
C ARG A 166 3.34 -24.51 -4.79
N SER A 167 3.89 -25.72 -4.84
CA SER A 167 3.71 -26.75 -3.82
C SER A 167 4.55 -26.51 -2.55
N GLU A 168 4.82 -25.23 -2.27
CA GLU A 168 5.58 -24.78 -1.10
C GLU A 168 4.63 -24.40 0.02
N PRO A 169 5.05 -24.54 1.30
CA PRO A 169 4.21 -24.11 2.40
C PRO A 169 3.97 -22.60 2.33
N PRO A 170 2.74 -22.10 2.42
CA PRO A 170 2.46 -20.68 2.41
C PRO A 170 2.98 -20.04 3.70
N ILE A 171 3.76 -18.95 3.58
CA ILE A 171 4.32 -18.21 4.71
C ILE A 171 3.68 -16.84 4.91
N GLY A 172 2.88 -16.37 3.96
CA GLY A 172 2.23 -15.06 3.99
C GLY A 172 1.29 -14.87 2.81
N TYR A 173 0.68 -13.69 2.75
CA TYR A 173 -0.24 -13.31 1.68
C TYR A 173 0.49 -12.85 0.43
N PRO A 174 0.06 -13.27 -0.77
CA PRO A 174 0.58 -12.75 -2.04
C PRO A 174 -0.08 -11.40 -2.37
N THR A 175 0.23 -10.35 -1.60
CA THR A 175 -0.32 -9.00 -1.79
C THR A 175 0.54 -8.14 -2.69
N SER A 176 -0.02 -7.02 -3.16
CA SER A 176 0.71 -5.96 -3.86
C SER A 176 1.52 -5.04 -2.95
N ASN A 177 1.50 -5.22 -1.62
CA ASN A 177 2.24 -4.37 -0.68
C ASN A 177 3.69 -4.14 -1.12
N GLY A 178 4.06 -2.89 -1.40
CA GLY A 178 5.39 -2.51 -1.85
C GLY A 178 5.71 -2.86 -3.31
N LEU A 179 4.70 -3.08 -4.14
CA LEU A 179 4.85 -3.11 -5.60
C LEU A 179 4.59 -1.72 -6.17
N ALA A 180 5.34 -1.33 -7.19
CA ALA A 180 5.03 -0.14 -7.98
C ALA A 180 5.61 -0.22 -9.39
N CYS A 181 4.88 0.41 -10.33
CA CYS A 181 5.34 0.69 -11.69
C CYS A 181 5.84 2.14 -11.79
N GLY A 182 6.89 2.34 -12.54
CA GLY A 182 7.43 3.68 -12.82
C GLY A 182 8.19 3.76 -14.14
N PRO A 183 8.41 4.98 -14.64
CA PRO A 183 9.21 5.19 -15.86
C PRO A 183 10.68 4.82 -15.71
N THR A 184 11.18 4.79 -14.46
CA THR A 184 12.53 4.38 -14.10
C THR A 184 12.48 3.48 -12.86
N LEU A 185 13.54 2.69 -12.65
CA LEU A 185 13.63 1.85 -11.46
C LEU A 185 13.66 2.68 -10.17
N ALA A 186 14.27 3.88 -10.20
CA ALA A 186 14.30 4.79 -9.05
C ALA A 186 12.90 5.27 -8.66
N GLU A 187 12.07 5.64 -9.65
CA GLU A 187 10.68 6.08 -9.42
C GLU A 187 9.80 4.92 -8.94
N ALA A 188 9.95 3.72 -9.53
CA ALA A 188 9.24 2.52 -9.07
C ALA A 188 9.62 2.16 -7.63
N VAL A 189 10.92 2.16 -7.28
CA VAL A 189 11.40 1.91 -5.91
C VAL A 189 10.91 2.96 -4.94
N LEU A 190 10.90 4.26 -5.32
CA LEU A 190 10.40 5.33 -4.46
C LEU A 190 8.90 5.13 -4.14
N ALA A 191 8.09 4.88 -5.16
CA ALA A 191 6.65 4.67 -4.97
C ALA A 191 6.39 3.43 -4.08
N ALA A 192 7.06 2.32 -4.36
CA ALA A 192 6.97 1.09 -3.57
C ALA A 192 7.44 1.27 -2.11
N LEU A 193 8.50 2.06 -1.88
CA LEU A 193 9.02 2.36 -0.55
C LEU A 193 8.07 3.25 0.26
N LEU A 194 7.48 4.26 -0.38
CA LEU A 194 6.48 5.11 0.26
C LEU A 194 5.25 4.30 0.67
N GLU A 195 4.81 3.36 -0.16
CA GLU A 195 3.68 2.49 0.17
C GLU A 195 3.96 1.60 1.39
N VAL A 196 5.11 0.96 1.49
CA VAL A 196 5.41 0.11 2.67
C VAL A 196 5.54 0.93 3.95
N VAL A 197 6.01 2.18 3.88
CA VAL A 197 6.02 3.12 5.02
C VAL A 197 4.60 3.54 5.40
N GLU A 198 3.76 3.83 4.43
CA GLU A 198 2.34 4.13 4.61
C GLU A 198 1.63 3.00 5.33
N ARG A 199 1.76 1.76 4.81
CA ARG A 199 1.11 0.57 5.37
C ARG A 199 1.57 0.28 6.79
N ASP A 200 2.86 0.43 7.09
CA ASP A 200 3.39 0.30 8.47
C ASP A 200 2.71 1.28 9.43
N ALA A 201 2.66 2.56 9.06
CA ALA A 201 2.03 3.60 9.89
C ALA A 201 0.54 3.32 10.13
N MET A 202 -0.19 2.96 9.05
CA MET A 202 -1.62 2.62 9.12
C MET A 202 -1.87 1.44 10.05
N MET A 203 -1.11 0.35 9.90
CA MET A 203 -1.30 -0.87 10.70
C MET A 203 -0.94 -0.66 12.17
N ILE A 204 0.09 0.14 12.47
CA ILE A 204 0.42 0.49 13.85
C ILE A 204 -0.70 1.34 14.48
N VAL A 205 -1.17 2.38 13.78
CA VAL A 205 -2.26 3.23 14.26
C VAL A 205 -3.52 2.40 14.50
N TRP A 206 -3.88 1.53 13.57
CA TRP A 206 -5.05 0.66 13.67
C TRP A 206 -4.94 -0.36 14.81
N ALA A 207 -3.84 -1.11 14.86
CA ALA A 207 -3.67 -2.18 15.84
C ALA A 207 -3.58 -1.65 17.28
N ASN A 208 -3.01 -0.47 17.47
CA ASN A 208 -2.85 0.15 18.78
C ASN A 208 -3.98 1.11 19.14
N ARG A 209 -4.99 1.29 18.29
CA ARG A 209 -6.11 2.23 18.44
C ARG A 209 -5.64 3.63 18.80
N LEU A 210 -4.63 4.13 18.07
CA LEU A 210 -4.07 5.45 18.30
C LEU A 210 -5.00 6.54 17.77
N SER A 211 -4.99 7.68 18.43
CA SER A 211 -5.67 8.91 18.01
C SER A 211 -4.60 9.98 17.68
N PRO A 212 -3.94 9.91 16.52
CA PRO A 212 -2.93 10.89 16.14
C PRO A 212 -3.54 12.28 15.88
N PRO A 213 -2.72 13.34 15.81
CA PRO A 213 -3.20 14.69 15.54
C PRO A 213 -3.97 14.79 14.21
N GLN A 214 -4.99 15.62 14.18
CA GLN A 214 -5.70 15.97 12.96
C GLN A 214 -4.89 16.99 12.15
N LEU A 215 -4.84 16.83 10.82
CA LEU A 215 -4.24 17.80 9.92
C LEU A 215 -5.18 18.95 9.64
N THR A 216 -4.71 20.18 9.82
CA THR A 216 -5.38 21.38 9.35
C THR A 216 -4.65 21.94 8.13
N TRP A 217 -5.40 22.47 7.13
CA TRP A 217 -4.84 22.95 5.87
C TRP A 217 -5.32 24.34 5.45
N ARG A 218 -6.06 25.04 6.33
CA ARG A 218 -6.58 26.38 6.04
C ARG A 218 -5.48 27.39 5.77
N ASP A 219 -4.35 27.25 6.43
CA ASP A 219 -3.18 28.13 6.32
C ASP A 219 -2.18 27.71 5.24
N ASP A 220 -2.43 26.58 4.57
CA ASP A 220 -1.66 26.13 3.41
C ASP A 220 -2.44 26.45 2.12
N PRO A 221 -2.06 27.54 1.40
CA PRO A 221 -2.82 27.97 0.24
C PRO A 221 -2.83 26.95 -0.90
N THR A 222 -1.82 26.08 -0.99
CA THR A 222 -1.72 25.05 -2.02
C THR A 222 -2.70 23.92 -1.75
N VAL A 223 -2.74 23.42 -0.52
CA VAL A 223 -3.66 22.36 -0.11
C VAL A 223 -5.11 22.88 -0.13
N ARG A 224 -5.33 24.09 0.42
CA ARG A 224 -6.65 24.71 0.40
C ARG A 224 -7.23 24.89 -1.01
N ALA A 225 -6.40 25.31 -1.98
CA ALA A 225 -6.86 25.47 -3.37
C ALA A 225 -7.29 24.12 -4.01
N VAL A 226 -6.68 23.02 -3.60
CA VAL A 226 -7.12 21.67 -4.01
C VAL A 226 -8.42 21.29 -3.34
N ASP A 227 -8.53 21.54 -2.04
CA ASP A 227 -9.73 21.30 -1.24
C ASP A 227 -10.96 22.03 -1.81
N ASP A 228 -10.86 23.34 -1.96
CA ASP A 228 -11.93 24.20 -2.50
C ASP A 228 -12.41 23.73 -3.90
N ARG A 229 -11.47 23.25 -4.71
CA ARG A 229 -11.78 22.80 -6.08
C ARG A 229 -12.40 21.42 -6.14
N ALA A 230 -11.91 20.47 -5.32
CA ALA A 230 -12.21 19.06 -5.49
C ALA A 230 -13.16 18.46 -4.45
N PHE A 231 -13.08 18.88 -3.18
CA PHE A 231 -13.72 18.19 -2.08
C PHE A 231 -14.80 19.03 -1.36
N ALA A 232 -14.53 20.28 -1.06
CA ALA A 232 -15.41 21.14 -0.26
C ALA A 232 -16.84 21.27 -0.84
N SER A 233 -16.99 21.16 -2.17
CA SER A 233 -18.30 21.26 -2.83
C SER A 233 -19.22 20.06 -2.61
N THR A 234 -18.73 18.93 -2.06
CA THR A 234 -19.54 17.75 -1.78
C THR A 234 -20.49 17.92 -0.61
N GLY A 235 -20.16 18.82 0.33
CA GLY A 235 -20.90 19.02 1.58
C GLY A 235 -20.75 17.85 2.57
N LEU A 236 -19.94 16.84 2.27
CA LEU A 236 -19.64 15.77 3.22
C LEU A 236 -18.59 16.24 4.25
N GLU A 237 -18.66 15.67 5.44
CA GLU A 237 -17.62 15.83 6.46
C GLU A 237 -16.44 14.92 6.17
N TYR A 238 -15.22 15.45 6.28
CA TYR A 238 -13.99 14.68 6.11
C TYR A 238 -12.86 15.27 6.93
N THR A 239 -11.98 14.39 7.38
CA THR A 239 -10.78 14.70 8.15
C THR A 239 -9.54 14.06 7.53
N ALA A 240 -8.39 14.63 7.82
CA ALA A 240 -7.09 14.02 7.56
C ALA A 240 -6.33 13.90 8.89
N ILE A 241 -5.65 12.79 9.09
CA ILE A 241 -4.97 12.43 10.33
C ILE A 241 -3.48 12.26 10.03
N ASP A 242 -2.59 12.94 10.78
CA ASP A 242 -1.14 12.83 10.61
C ASP A 242 -0.61 11.51 11.21
N VAL A 243 -0.13 10.62 10.38
CA VAL A 243 0.47 9.34 10.79
C VAL A 243 1.97 9.25 10.47
N GLY A 244 2.60 10.37 10.15
CA GLY A 244 4.02 10.46 9.81
C GLY A 244 5.00 10.33 10.99
N ALA A 245 4.53 10.07 12.21
CA ALA A 245 5.35 10.11 13.43
C ALA A 245 6.46 9.04 13.47
N PHE A 246 6.28 7.90 12.81
CA PHE A 246 7.17 6.74 13.01
C PHE A 246 8.55 6.89 12.37
N PHE A 247 8.63 7.52 11.19
CA PHE A 247 9.89 7.72 10.46
C PHE A 247 10.11 9.18 10.03
N GLY A 248 9.19 10.07 10.40
CA GLY A 248 9.21 11.45 9.92
C GLY A 248 9.01 11.58 8.41
N VAL A 249 8.48 10.53 7.77
CA VAL A 249 8.01 10.58 6.38
C VAL A 249 6.55 11.02 6.40
N PRO A 250 6.18 12.10 5.70
CA PRO A 250 4.81 12.61 5.72
C PRO A 250 3.82 11.57 5.22
N ALA A 251 2.87 11.19 6.08
CA ALA A 251 1.81 10.24 5.78
C ALA A 251 0.50 10.69 6.44
N ALA A 252 -0.63 10.43 5.79
CA ALA A 252 -1.94 10.82 6.28
C ALA A 252 -2.97 9.70 6.05
N ILE A 253 -3.93 9.60 6.97
CA ILE A 253 -5.17 8.84 6.78
C ILE A 253 -6.29 9.84 6.53
N GLY A 254 -7.03 9.66 5.43
CA GLY A 254 -8.25 10.41 5.14
C GLY A 254 -9.47 9.64 5.61
N VAL A 255 -10.42 10.33 6.23
CA VAL A 255 -11.72 9.80 6.64
C VAL A 255 -12.81 10.65 6.01
N VAL A 256 -13.77 10.04 5.35
CA VAL A 256 -14.96 10.71 4.78
C VAL A 256 -16.20 10.09 5.40
N HIS A 257 -17.08 10.93 5.92
CA HIS A 257 -18.35 10.51 6.50
C HIS A 257 -19.50 10.64 5.50
N GLY A 258 -20.27 9.57 5.33
CA GLY A 258 -21.48 9.60 4.52
C GLY A 258 -22.57 10.46 5.15
N ALA A 259 -23.34 11.17 4.33
CA ALA A 259 -24.47 11.96 4.77
C ALA A 259 -25.55 11.10 5.46
N ASP A 260 -26.47 11.76 6.18
CA ASP A 260 -27.59 11.05 6.78
C ASP A 260 -28.45 10.35 5.73
N GLY A 261 -28.65 9.04 5.94
CA GLY A 261 -29.35 8.17 4.99
C GLY A 261 -28.47 7.56 3.90
N ASP A 262 -27.19 7.93 3.82
CA ASP A 262 -26.25 7.23 2.93
C ASP A 262 -26.00 5.81 3.44
N PRO A 263 -26.08 4.77 2.57
CA PRO A 263 -25.79 3.40 2.97
C PRO A 263 -24.30 3.22 3.34
N ALA A 264 -23.40 3.95 2.73
CA ALA A 264 -21.98 3.98 3.07
C ALA A 264 -21.76 5.02 4.17
N ALA A 265 -21.44 4.57 5.37
CA ALA A 265 -21.24 5.45 6.52
C ALA A 265 -19.87 6.14 6.53
N VAL A 266 -18.85 5.47 6.00
CA VAL A 266 -17.47 5.96 6.05
C VAL A 266 -16.66 5.45 4.87
N GLY A 267 -15.75 6.27 4.37
CA GLY A 267 -14.67 5.89 3.46
C GLY A 267 -13.32 6.23 4.08
N ILE A 268 -12.36 5.32 3.98
CA ILE A 268 -11.01 5.48 4.51
C ILE A 268 -10.03 5.40 3.35
N GLY A 269 -9.06 6.30 3.35
CA GLY A 269 -7.95 6.30 2.40
C GLY A 269 -6.64 6.65 3.08
N ALA A 270 -5.53 6.41 2.43
CA ALA A 270 -4.22 6.74 2.93
C ALA A 270 -3.36 7.43 1.88
N GLY A 271 -2.28 8.04 2.34
CA GLY A 271 -1.29 8.63 1.46
C GLY A 271 0.02 8.84 2.19
N CYS A 272 1.11 8.48 1.53
CA CYS A 272 2.46 8.75 1.97
C CYS A 272 3.24 9.41 0.82
N ALA A 273 3.91 10.51 1.10
CA ALA A 273 4.63 11.25 0.08
C ALA A 273 5.78 12.04 0.70
N PRO A 274 6.76 12.53 -0.10
CA PRO A 274 7.82 13.41 0.41
C PRO A 274 7.30 14.73 0.98
N ARG A 275 6.07 15.14 0.65
CA ARG A 275 5.40 16.36 1.14
C ARG A 275 4.02 16.01 1.70
N ILE A 276 3.67 16.58 2.83
CA ILE A 276 2.38 16.33 3.48
C ILE A 276 1.19 16.73 2.61
N GLY A 277 1.28 17.81 1.84
CA GLY A 277 0.20 18.23 0.95
C GLY A 277 -0.11 17.21 -0.16
N ASP A 278 0.91 16.44 -0.60
CA ASP A 278 0.72 15.34 -1.55
C ASP A 278 0.10 14.12 -0.85
N ALA A 279 0.57 13.77 0.37
CA ALA A 279 0.02 12.70 1.19
C ALA A 279 -1.44 13.00 1.56
N TRP A 280 -1.74 14.21 2.02
CA TRP A 280 -3.10 14.69 2.31
C TRP A 280 -4.02 14.53 1.10
N ARG A 281 -3.56 15.01 -0.07
CA ARG A 281 -4.37 14.94 -1.30
C ARG A 281 -4.69 13.49 -1.68
N THR A 282 -3.71 12.59 -1.60
CA THR A 282 -3.90 11.18 -1.93
C THR A 282 -4.86 10.54 -0.94
N SER A 283 -4.66 10.72 0.38
CA SER A 283 -5.49 10.11 1.41
C SER A 283 -6.95 10.55 1.32
N ILE A 284 -7.22 11.84 1.09
CA ILE A 284 -8.59 12.36 0.95
C ILE A 284 -9.21 11.87 -0.37
N ALA A 285 -8.47 11.91 -1.49
CA ALA A 285 -8.99 11.43 -2.77
C ALA A 285 -9.35 9.94 -2.71
N GLU A 286 -8.51 9.13 -2.07
CA GLU A 286 -8.78 7.70 -1.87
C GLU A 286 -9.99 7.49 -0.95
N ALA A 287 -10.10 8.22 0.16
CA ALA A 287 -11.24 8.11 1.06
C ALA A 287 -12.58 8.40 0.34
N PHE A 288 -12.63 9.43 -0.49
CA PHE A 288 -13.80 9.71 -1.33
C PHE A 288 -14.06 8.62 -2.38
N ALA A 289 -13.01 8.09 -3.00
CA ALA A 289 -13.13 7.00 -3.98
C ALA A 289 -13.65 5.71 -3.32
N VAL A 290 -13.14 5.36 -2.13
CA VAL A 290 -13.59 4.22 -1.33
C VAL A 290 -15.03 4.40 -0.87
N HIS A 291 -15.41 5.58 -0.38
CA HIS A 291 -16.78 5.87 -0.01
C HIS A 291 -17.75 5.65 -1.19
N ARG A 292 -17.41 6.18 -2.38
CA ARG A 292 -18.20 5.97 -3.59
C ARG A 292 -18.28 4.48 -3.98
N TRP A 293 -17.15 3.78 -3.94
CA TRP A 293 -17.09 2.35 -4.26
C TRP A 293 -17.96 1.53 -3.32
N LEU A 294 -17.90 1.80 -2.02
CA LEU A 294 -18.72 1.16 -1.00
C LEU A 294 -20.22 1.39 -1.23
N ARG A 295 -20.64 2.63 -1.61
CA ARG A 295 -22.02 2.91 -2.00
C ARG A 295 -22.47 1.98 -3.15
N GLY A 296 -21.62 1.79 -4.15
CA GLY A 296 -21.86 0.87 -5.26
C GLY A 296 -22.01 -0.58 -4.83
N LEU A 297 -21.12 -1.06 -3.96
CA LEU A 297 -21.15 -2.41 -3.40
C LEU A 297 -22.44 -2.69 -2.60
N LEU A 298 -22.84 -1.77 -1.74
CA LEU A 298 -24.04 -1.89 -0.94
C LEU A 298 -25.32 -1.80 -1.79
N ALA A 299 -25.33 -0.94 -2.83
CA ALA A 299 -26.43 -0.87 -3.79
C ALA A 299 -26.59 -2.15 -4.63
N ALA A 300 -25.49 -2.88 -4.87
CA ALA A 300 -25.50 -4.17 -5.55
C ALA A 300 -25.97 -5.35 -4.68
N THR A 301 -26.63 -5.06 -3.54
CA THR A 301 -27.17 -6.06 -2.57
C THR A 301 -26.12 -6.93 -1.87
N ARG A 302 -24.89 -6.47 -1.74
CA ARG A 302 -23.92 -7.11 -0.88
C ARG A 302 -24.26 -6.83 0.58
N ALA A 303 -24.58 -7.91 1.32
CA ALA A 303 -24.85 -7.81 2.75
C ALA A 303 -23.56 -7.42 3.50
N PRO A 304 -23.66 -6.59 4.56
CA PRO A 304 -22.56 -6.33 5.45
C PRO A 304 -22.03 -7.61 6.07
N LEU A 305 -20.70 -7.66 6.30
CA LEU A 305 -20.09 -8.79 6.99
C LEU A 305 -20.25 -8.65 8.50
N GLU A 306 -20.63 -9.72 9.16
CA GLU A 306 -20.87 -9.71 10.61
C GLU A 306 -19.69 -10.22 11.43
N ARG A 307 -18.90 -11.14 10.88
CA ARG A 307 -17.85 -11.85 11.59
C ARG A 307 -16.48 -11.54 11.00
N VAL A 308 -15.47 -11.41 11.86
CA VAL A 308 -14.07 -11.18 11.45
C VAL A 308 -13.55 -12.29 10.54
N GLU A 309 -13.96 -13.54 10.79
CA GLU A 309 -13.52 -14.71 10.01
C GLU A 309 -14.13 -14.76 8.60
N ASP A 310 -15.15 -13.95 8.33
CA ASP A 310 -15.76 -13.84 6.99
C ASP A 310 -15.04 -12.82 6.11
N VAL A 311 -14.17 -11.97 6.69
CA VAL A 311 -13.30 -11.05 5.97
C VAL A 311 -12.16 -11.82 5.32
N ARG A 312 -12.17 -11.94 3.99
CA ARG A 312 -11.22 -12.77 3.22
C ARG A 312 -10.54 -12.03 2.08
N THR A 313 -11.00 -10.84 1.76
CA THR A 313 -10.48 -9.97 0.71
C THR A 313 -10.36 -8.54 1.22
N LEU A 314 -9.59 -7.69 0.55
CA LEU A 314 -9.50 -6.28 0.89
C LEU A 314 -10.86 -5.56 0.73
N GLU A 315 -11.68 -5.98 -0.26
CA GLU A 315 -13.06 -5.51 -0.41
C GLU A 315 -13.90 -5.84 0.84
N ASP A 316 -13.72 -7.02 1.43
CA ASP A 316 -14.43 -7.42 2.64
C ASP A 316 -14.06 -6.55 3.84
N HIS A 317 -12.81 -6.07 3.95
CA HIS A 317 -12.39 -5.12 4.97
C HIS A 317 -13.20 -3.82 4.88
N THR A 318 -13.36 -3.27 3.68
CA THR A 318 -14.17 -2.08 3.43
C THR A 318 -15.65 -2.30 3.77
N LEU A 319 -16.22 -3.44 3.35
CA LEU A 319 -17.60 -3.80 3.66
C LEU A 319 -17.84 -4.01 5.15
N PHE A 320 -16.86 -4.55 5.89
CA PHE A 320 -16.98 -4.82 7.31
C PHE A 320 -17.16 -3.53 8.13
N HIS A 321 -16.46 -2.46 7.78
CA HIS A 321 -16.48 -1.18 8.50
C HIS A 321 -17.43 -0.15 7.92
N GLY A 322 -17.81 -0.30 6.66
CA GLY A 322 -18.45 0.75 5.87
C GLY A 322 -19.90 1.06 6.23
N THR A 323 -20.54 0.34 7.16
CA THR A 323 -21.92 0.58 7.57
C THR A 323 -22.01 1.36 8.88
N ARG A 324 -23.16 2.06 9.12
CA ARG A 324 -23.37 2.87 10.33
C ARG A 324 -23.20 2.09 11.63
N ASP A 325 -23.63 0.84 11.66
CA ASP A 325 -23.53 0.00 12.86
C ASP A 325 -22.08 -0.35 13.23
N ARG A 326 -21.15 -0.30 12.24
CA ARG A 326 -19.74 -0.63 12.42
C ARG A 326 -18.80 0.58 12.41
N ALA A 327 -19.24 1.70 11.85
CA ALA A 327 -18.42 2.92 11.75
C ALA A 327 -17.95 3.44 13.13
N GLY A 328 -18.71 3.19 14.21
CA GLY A 328 -18.29 3.52 15.58
C GLY A 328 -16.96 2.87 16.02
N GLY A 329 -16.56 1.74 15.41
CA GLY A 329 -15.25 1.11 15.64
C GLY A 329 -14.05 1.91 15.12
N LEU A 330 -14.30 2.93 14.30
CA LEU A 330 -13.30 3.83 13.70
C LEU A 330 -13.15 5.15 14.46
N ALA A 331 -14.06 5.47 15.39
CA ALA A 331 -14.13 6.77 16.06
C ALA A 331 -12.85 7.20 16.77
N PHE A 332 -12.02 6.24 17.20
CA PHE A 332 -10.74 6.54 17.85
C PHE A 332 -9.76 7.25 16.90
N LEU A 333 -9.84 7.04 15.59
CA LEU A 333 -8.97 7.70 14.62
C LEU A 333 -9.09 9.23 14.67
N GLU A 334 -10.28 9.73 14.96
CA GLU A 334 -10.63 11.16 14.98
C GLU A 334 -10.79 11.72 16.41
N ALA A 335 -10.47 10.92 17.45
CA ALA A 335 -10.69 11.30 18.83
C ALA A 335 -9.62 12.25 19.40
N SER A 336 -8.54 12.54 18.66
CA SER A 336 -7.52 13.49 19.09
C SER A 336 -8.08 14.92 19.14
N GLY A 337 -7.78 15.64 20.23
CA GLY A 337 -7.95 17.07 20.29
C GLY A 337 -6.77 17.88 19.76
N ASP A 338 -5.70 17.22 19.38
CA ASP A 338 -4.49 17.87 18.86
C ASP A 338 -4.61 18.09 17.35
N GLU A 339 -4.15 19.26 16.91
CA GLU A 339 -4.10 19.65 15.49
C GLU A 339 -2.67 19.94 15.05
N ARG A 340 -2.39 19.68 13.78
CA ARG A 340 -1.13 20.03 13.13
C ARG A 340 -1.39 20.66 11.77
N SER A 341 -0.82 21.83 11.51
CA SER A 341 -0.93 22.46 10.19
C SER A 341 -0.09 21.69 9.15
N THR A 342 -0.63 21.49 7.95
CA THR A 342 0.13 20.95 6.81
C THR A 342 1.34 21.82 6.46
N ALA A 343 1.27 23.13 6.74
CA ALA A 343 2.40 24.05 6.53
C ALA A 343 3.60 23.76 7.46
N ASP A 344 3.38 23.13 8.61
CA ASP A 344 4.40 22.87 9.64
C ASP A 344 5.04 21.48 9.53
N VAL A 345 4.55 20.60 8.64
CA VAL A 345 5.11 19.26 8.47
C VAL A 345 6.35 19.30 7.57
N PRO A 346 7.54 18.94 8.08
CA PRO A 346 8.75 18.92 7.29
C PRO A 346 8.67 17.94 6.12
N ARG A 347 9.16 18.37 4.96
CA ARG A 347 9.30 17.47 3.80
C ARG A 347 10.48 16.50 3.97
N VAL A 348 10.44 15.38 3.28
CA VAL A 348 11.62 14.54 3.04
C VAL A 348 12.56 15.30 2.09
N PRO A 349 13.84 15.55 2.48
CA PRO A 349 14.80 16.18 1.58
C PRO A 349 15.16 15.27 0.40
N GLY A 350 15.55 15.89 -0.71
CA GLY A 350 15.96 15.25 -1.95
C GLY A 350 15.44 16.01 -3.17
N GLY A 351 16.21 16.03 -4.25
CA GLY A 351 15.88 16.62 -5.55
C GLY A 351 15.55 15.58 -6.62
N THR A 352 16.03 14.35 -6.43
CA THR A 352 15.75 13.21 -7.32
C THR A 352 15.02 12.10 -6.58
N PRO A 353 14.31 11.19 -7.28
CA PRO A 353 13.71 10.00 -6.67
C PRO A 353 14.71 9.17 -5.85
N GLY A 354 15.91 8.97 -6.38
CA GLY A 354 16.96 8.20 -5.71
C GLY A 354 17.48 8.84 -4.43
N GLU A 355 17.64 10.19 -4.38
CA GLU A 355 18.02 10.92 -3.17
C GLU A 355 16.94 10.79 -2.08
N ILE A 356 15.67 10.84 -2.47
CA ILE A 356 14.55 10.66 -1.54
C ILE A 356 14.52 9.22 -1.00
N VAL A 357 14.74 8.21 -1.87
CA VAL A 357 14.88 6.81 -1.45
C VAL A 357 16.02 6.66 -0.44
N ALA A 358 17.19 7.23 -0.72
CA ALA A 358 18.35 7.15 0.18
C ALA A 358 18.05 7.76 1.55
N GLU A 359 17.36 8.90 1.61
CA GLU A 359 16.98 9.55 2.86
C GLU A 359 15.96 8.72 3.65
N ILE A 360 14.93 8.16 2.98
CA ILE A 360 13.96 7.30 3.65
C ILE A 360 14.65 6.04 4.19
N VAL A 361 15.49 5.38 3.40
CA VAL A 361 16.25 4.19 3.81
C VAL A 361 17.17 4.48 4.99
N ARG A 362 17.81 5.66 5.03
CA ARG A 362 18.60 6.11 6.17
C ARG A 362 17.75 6.20 7.45
N ARG A 363 16.58 6.82 7.37
CA ARG A 363 15.64 6.94 8.52
C ARG A 363 15.13 5.58 8.99
N LEU A 364 14.80 4.68 8.06
CA LEU A 364 14.45 3.30 8.37
C LEU A 364 15.59 2.59 9.12
N GLY A 365 16.82 2.71 8.61
CA GLY A 365 18.02 2.11 9.20
C GLY A 365 18.32 2.61 10.61
N GLU A 366 18.04 3.88 10.93
CA GLU A 366 18.18 4.45 12.27
C GLU A 366 17.27 3.77 13.32
N GLN A 367 16.19 3.14 12.85
CA GLN A 367 15.27 2.36 13.69
C GLN A 367 15.42 0.84 13.48
N GLY A 368 16.55 0.38 12.90
CA GLY A 368 16.83 -1.04 12.68
C GLY A 368 16.00 -1.71 11.60
N VAL A 369 15.36 -0.93 10.72
CA VAL A 369 14.57 -1.45 9.60
C VAL A 369 15.42 -1.53 8.34
N SER A 370 15.42 -2.70 7.72
CA SER A 370 16.10 -2.96 6.44
C SER A 370 15.11 -2.89 5.28
N ALA A 371 15.55 -2.34 4.15
CA ALA A 371 14.77 -2.27 2.93
C ALA A 371 15.53 -2.93 1.76
N TYR A 372 14.82 -3.77 1.01
CA TYR A 372 15.33 -4.50 -0.14
C TYR A 372 14.46 -4.23 -1.35
N ALA A 373 15.04 -4.23 -2.55
CA ALA A 373 14.28 -4.15 -3.78
C ALA A 373 14.54 -5.35 -4.69
N VAL A 374 13.52 -5.74 -5.42
CA VAL A 374 13.57 -6.72 -6.51
C VAL A 374 12.99 -6.05 -7.75
N ASP A 375 13.76 -6.06 -8.84
CA ASP A 375 13.21 -5.71 -10.15
C ASP A 375 12.36 -6.90 -10.65
N VAL A 376 11.05 -6.67 -10.74
CA VAL A 376 10.08 -7.67 -11.20
C VAL A 376 9.51 -7.29 -12.56
N THR A 377 10.21 -6.46 -13.31
CA THR A 377 9.82 -6.03 -14.65
C THR A 377 9.75 -7.21 -15.60
N SER A 378 8.61 -7.46 -16.21
CA SER A 378 8.50 -8.45 -17.29
C SER A 378 9.13 -7.91 -18.59
N PRO A 379 9.61 -8.79 -19.49
CA PRO A 379 10.31 -8.37 -20.71
C PRO A 379 9.53 -7.42 -21.59
N ASP A 380 8.25 -7.63 -21.73
CA ASP A 380 7.33 -6.80 -22.52
C ASP A 380 7.09 -5.41 -21.89
N VAL A 381 7.08 -5.31 -20.55
CA VAL A 381 7.06 -4.03 -19.83
C VAL A 381 8.38 -3.28 -19.98
N ASP A 382 9.51 -4.00 -19.95
CA ASP A 382 10.85 -3.41 -20.15
C ASP A 382 11.00 -2.82 -21.57
N GLU A 383 10.44 -3.48 -22.59
CA GLU A 383 10.40 -2.96 -23.97
C GLU A 383 9.63 -1.64 -24.11
N LEU A 384 8.68 -1.37 -23.22
CA LEU A 384 7.96 -0.09 -23.15
C LEU A 384 8.76 1.02 -22.44
N GLY A 385 9.97 0.70 -21.94
CA GLY A 385 10.78 1.63 -21.15
C GLY A 385 10.19 1.92 -19.77
N LEU A 386 9.44 0.97 -19.21
CA LEU A 386 8.85 1.03 -17.87
C LEU A 386 9.56 0.03 -16.95
N LYS A 387 9.47 0.27 -15.65
CA LYS A 387 10.03 -0.61 -14.62
C LYS A 387 8.98 -0.92 -13.56
N VAL A 388 9.04 -2.15 -13.04
CA VAL A 388 8.23 -2.58 -11.89
C VAL A 388 9.17 -3.08 -10.81
N ALA A 389 9.04 -2.49 -9.63
CA ALA A 389 9.84 -2.85 -8.46
C ALA A 389 8.97 -3.43 -7.35
N ARG A 390 9.51 -4.41 -6.64
CA ARG A 390 9.01 -4.84 -5.34
C ARG A 390 9.97 -4.39 -4.26
N VAL A 391 9.50 -3.56 -3.33
CA VAL A 391 10.22 -3.25 -2.09
C VAL A 391 9.74 -4.17 -0.98
N VAL A 392 10.67 -4.81 -0.29
CA VAL A 392 10.42 -5.69 0.87
C VAL A 392 11.14 -5.10 2.07
N THR A 393 10.38 -4.83 3.11
CA THR A 393 10.85 -4.32 4.40
C THR A 393 10.44 -5.32 5.48
N PRO A 394 11.29 -6.30 5.81
CA PRO A 394 10.90 -7.44 6.64
C PRO A 394 10.30 -7.08 7.99
N GLN A 395 10.78 -5.99 8.61
CA GLN A 395 10.37 -5.56 9.95
C GLN A 395 9.10 -4.70 9.97
N LEU A 396 8.67 -4.15 8.82
CA LEU A 396 7.49 -3.29 8.77
C LEU A 396 6.18 -4.10 8.82
N CYS A 397 5.14 -3.48 9.32
CA CYS A 397 3.80 -4.03 9.38
C CYS A 397 3.11 -3.90 8.01
N ALA A 398 2.90 -5.00 7.32
CA ALA A 398 2.16 -5.04 6.05
C ALA A 398 0.65 -5.18 6.29
N LEU A 399 -0.17 -4.81 5.29
CA LEU A 399 -1.60 -5.13 5.32
C LEU A 399 -1.79 -6.65 5.25
N ASP A 400 -2.68 -7.16 6.07
CA ASP A 400 -3.19 -8.52 5.95
C ASP A 400 -4.49 -8.57 5.13
N VAL A 401 -4.92 -9.77 4.73
CA VAL A 401 -6.09 -9.95 3.86
C VAL A 401 -7.19 -10.74 4.56
N PHE A 402 -6.80 -11.71 5.39
CA PHE A 402 -7.76 -12.57 6.07
C PHE A 402 -7.89 -12.16 7.53
N GLY A 403 -9.06 -11.66 7.92
CA GLY A 403 -9.34 -11.22 9.28
C GLY A 403 -9.11 -12.32 10.35
N GLY A 404 -9.24 -13.59 9.98
CA GLY A 404 -8.93 -14.73 10.86
C GLY A 404 -7.43 -15.02 11.03
N ALA A 405 -6.56 -14.41 10.24
CA ALA A 405 -5.10 -14.59 10.33
C ALA A 405 -4.34 -13.27 10.09
N PRO A 406 -4.54 -12.23 10.91
CA PRO A 406 -3.84 -10.95 10.77
C PRO A 406 -2.34 -11.11 11.06
N TYR A 407 -1.49 -10.28 10.43
CA TYR A 407 -0.07 -10.20 10.72
C TYR A 407 0.18 -9.63 12.12
N ARG A 408 0.60 -10.49 13.06
CA ARG A 408 0.87 -10.12 14.46
C ARG A 408 2.26 -10.53 14.94
N GLY A 409 3.19 -10.89 14.03
CA GLY A 409 4.50 -11.41 14.40
C GLY A 409 5.59 -10.37 14.60
N GLY A 410 5.41 -9.14 14.12
CA GLY A 410 6.44 -8.11 14.18
C GLY A 410 6.49 -7.36 15.51
N GLU A 411 7.69 -7.15 16.08
CA GLU A 411 7.86 -6.35 17.31
C GLU A 411 7.36 -4.91 17.16
N ARG A 412 7.50 -4.31 15.98
CA ARG A 412 7.06 -2.94 15.72
C ARG A 412 5.58 -2.73 16.02
N LEU A 413 4.74 -3.73 15.72
CA LEU A 413 3.31 -3.65 15.96
C LEU A 413 2.98 -3.34 17.44
N TYR A 414 3.84 -3.78 18.36
CA TYR A 414 3.68 -3.62 19.81
C TYR A 414 4.43 -2.43 20.38
N ARG A 415 5.54 -2.05 19.77
CA ARG A 415 6.52 -1.15 20.37
C ARG A 415 6.58 0.23 19.71
N ALA A 416 6.33 0.33 18.42
CA ALA A 416 6.57 1.56 17.66
C ALA A 416 5.78 2.76 18.19
N ALA A 417 4.54 2.55 18.64
CA ALA A 417 3.74 3.62 19.23
C ALA A 417 4.33 4.13 20.57
N PHE A 418 4.86 3.25 21.40
CA PHE A 418 5.59 3.60 22.61
C PHE A 418 6.91 4.32 22.31
N GLU A 419 7.68 3.81 21.36
CA GLU A 419 8.97 4.38 20.94
C GLU A 419 8.81 5.77 20.30
N ALA A 420 7.67 6.01 19.64
CA ALA A 420 7.28 7.32 19.13
C ALA A 420 6.66 8.26 20.20
N GLY A 421 6.53 7.82 21.45
CA GLY A 421 5.96 8.61 22.54
C GLY A 421 4.43 8.77 22.48
N LEU A 422 3.74 7.93 21.69
CA LEU A 422 2.28 7.94 21.54
C LEU A 422 1.57 7.06 22.57
N LEU A 423 2.29 6.19 23.26
CA LEU A 423 1.82 5.35 24.36
C LEU A 423 2.83 5.35 25.50
N ASP A 424 2.34 5.14 26.72
CA ASP A 424 3.18 5.09 27.94
C ASP A 424 3.97 3.78 28.06
N ARG A 425 3.57 2.71 27.37
CA ARG A 425 4.22 1.40 27.34
C ARG A 425 3.90 0.64 26.04
N PRO A 426 4.71 -0.39 25.68
CA PRO A 426 4.36 -1.32 24.65
C PRO A 426 3.06 -2.08 24.96
N LEU A 427 2.28 -2.41 23.93
CA LEU A 427 1.11 -3.27 24.07
C LEU A 427 1.49 -4.76 24.07
N THR A 428 0.61 -5.58 24.61
CA THR A 428 0.66 -7.04 24.52
C THR A 428 -0.22 -7.54 23.37
N TYR A 429 -0.09 -8.82 23.02
CA TYR A 429 -0.88 -9.46 21.96
C TYR A 429 -2.40 -9.32 22.16
N ASP A 430 -2.87 -9.43 23.40
CA ASP A 430 -4.30 -9.41 23.73
C ASP A 430 -4.88 -7.98 23.79
N GLU A 431 -4.03 -6.96 23.81
CA GLU A 431 -4.43 -5.55 23.83
C GLU A 431 -4.56 -4.95 22.43
N LEU A 432 -4.04 -5.64 21.39
CA LEU A 432 -4.19 -5.17 20.02
C LEU A 432 -5.65 -5.18 19.58
N ASN A 433 -6.01 -4.26 18.69
CA ASN A 433 -7.32 -4.20 18.08
C ASN A 433 -7.69 -5.57 17.47
N PRO A 434 -8.79 -6.22 17.89
CA PRO A 434 -9.20 -7.52 17.36
C PRO A 434 -9.92 -7.42 16.00
N LEU A 435 -10.33 -6.22 15.60
CA LEU A 435 -11.08 -6.01 14.36
C LEU A 435 -10.13 -5.98 13.15
N PRO A 436 -10.59 -6.42 11.95
CA PRO A 436 -9.84 -6.26 10.72
C PRO A 436 -9.60 -4.77 10.44
N HIS A 437 -8.54 -4.43 9.71
CA HIS A 437 -8.29 -3.04 9.34
C HIS A 437 -9.34 -2.51 8.33
N PRO A 438 -9.60 -1.20 8.25
CA PRO A 438 -10.63 -0.65 7.36
C PRO A 438 -10.15 -0.35 5.93
N TYR A 439 -8.91 -0.68 5.59
CA TYR A 439 -8.28 -0.27 4.33
C TYR A 439 -8.55 -1.28 3.22
N PRO A 440 -8.84 -0.80 1.99
CA PRO A 440 -9.07 -1.63 0.81
C PRO A 440 -7.79 -2.23 0.22
#